data_feb10076548800d61582b5393cf02695
#
_entry.id   feb10076548800d61582b5393cf02695
#
_cell.length_a   1.000
_cell.length_b   1.000
_cell.length_c   1.000
_cell.angle_alpha   90.00
_cell.angle_beta   90.00
_cell.angle_gamma   90.00
#
_symmetry.space_group_name_H-M   'P 1'
#
loop_
_entity.id
_entity.type
_entity.pdbx_description
1 polymer ?
#
loop_
_entity_poly.entity_id
_entity_poly.type
_entity_poly.pdbx_seq_one_letter_code
_entity_poly.pdbx_strand_id
1 'polypeptide(L)'
;MTQGYGPQDPNQPGYGQQPPQPPYSGQPPYGTPAPQAGYGQPAAPGPGGYVPDQPGYYMGRTLANWPQRVGAYLIDYLIAAIPAFLAVLLFSGTDPGETPSAGAGLVAFLLYLTSLGIWIYNRAILMGRTGQSWGKQVLNLRLVRMADGQPMGGGMCFLRDLLHIIDALPCYLGYLWPIWDARRQTFSDKIMNTVVLSEG
;
A
#
# COMPACT_ATOMS: atom_id res chain seq x y z
N MET A 1 37.81 61.56 -21.50
CA MET A 1 36.44 61.43 -22.08
C MET A 1 35.56 60.98 -21.00
N THR A 2 34.80 61.92 -20.40
CA THR A 2 33.84 61.69 -19.28
C THR A 2 32.48 61.31 -19.88
N GLN A 3 31.97 60.12 -19.60
CA GLN A 3 30.61 59.73 -19.92
C GLN A 3 29.69 60.24 -18.83
N GLY A 4 28.74 61.09 -19.22
CA GLY A 4 27.75 61.69 -18.33
C GLY A 4 26.65 60.70 -17.97
N TYR A 5 26.25 60.74 -16.70
CA TYR A 5 25.03 60.14 -16.19
C TYR A 5 23.83 61.00 -16.61
N GLY A 6 22.90 60.37 -17.35
CA GLY A 6 21.57 60.97 -17.61
C GLY A 6 20.61 60.83 -16.40
N PRO A 7 19.58 61.71 -16.33
CA PRO A 7 18.64 61.67 -15.16
C PRO A 7 17.81 60.42 -15.15
N GLN A 8 17.64 59.82 -13.96
CA GLN A 8 16.76 58.67 -13.71
C GLN A 8 15.27 59.08 -13.75
N ASP A 9 14.48 58.29 -14.45
CA ASP A 9 13.03 58.41 -14.55
C ASP A 9 12.37 58.00 -13.22
N PRO A 10 11.52 58.88 -12.58
CA PRO A 10 10.90 58.55 -11.29
C PRO A 10 9.79 57.48 -11.34
N ASN A 11 9.42 56.95 -12.50
CA ASN A 11 8.35 55.97 -12.66
C ASN A 11 8.79 54.53 -12.97
N GLN A 12 10.06 54.19 -12.82
CA GLN A 12 10.50 52.77 -12.95
C GLN A 12 10.22 52.00 -11.64
N PRO A 13 9.48 50.86 -11.68
CA PRO A 13 9.34 50.01 -10.52
C PRO A 13 10.71 49.43 -10.17
N GLY A 14 11.16 49.65 -8.93
CA GLY A 14 12.41 49.14 -8.42
C GLY A 14 12.45 47.63 -8.46
N TYR A 15 13.39 47.03 -9.14
CA TYR A 15 13.69 45.60 -9.04
C TYR A 15 14.12 45.31 -7.61
N GLY A 16 13.27 44.49 -6.93
CA GLY A 16 13.51 44.06 -5.56
C GLY A 16 14.89 43.44 -5.40
N GLN A 17 15.58 43.91 -4.39
CA GLN A 17 16.87 43.37 -3.97
C GLN A 17 16.68 41.87 -3.63
N GLN A 18 17.43 40.99 -4.30
CA GLN A 18 17.55 39.61 -3.90
C GLN A 18 18.09 39.54 -2.47
N PRO A 19 17.50 38.70 -1.61
CA PRO A 19 18.04 38.47 -0.28
C PRO A 19 19.48 37.92 -0.39
N PRO A 20 20.38 38.26 0.55
CA PRO A 20 21.76 37.78 0.53
C PRO A 20 21.83 36.27 0.56
N GLN A 21 22.49 35.66 -0.40
CA GLN A 21 22.77 34.23 -0.40
C GLN A 21 23.69 33.88 0.76
N PRO A 22 23.42 32.77 1.49
CA PRO A 22 24.31 32.30 2.52
C PRO A 22 25.69 31.95 1.94
N PRO A 23 26.77 32.12 2.71
CA PRO A 23 28.13 31.85 2.24
C PRO A 23 28.28 30.39 1.84
N TYR A 24 28.74 30.12 0.65
CA TYR A 24 29.12 28.82 0.12
C TYR A 24 30.24 28.22 0.99
N SER A 25 29.94 27.36 1.93
CA SER A 25 30.93 26.62 2.71
C SER A 25 31.42 25.41 1.89
N GLY A 26 32.64 25.58 1.37
CA GLY A 26 33.64 24.55 1.08
C GLY A 26 33.21 23.29 0.35
N GLN A 27 33.52 23.18 -0.93
CA GLN A 27 33.70 21.88 -1.58
C GLN A 27 34.83 21.11 -0.83
N PRO A 28 34.61 19.83 -0.46
CA PRO A 28 35.69 19.00 0.04
C PRO A 28 36.74 18.75 -1.04
N PRO A 29 38.06 18.69 -0.69
CA PRO A 29 39.12 18.46 -1.66
C PRO A 29 38.96 17.09 -2.34
N TYR A 30 39.16 17.07 -3.64
CA TYR A 30 39.26 15.86 -4.45
C TYR A 30 40.36 14.95 -3.88
N GLY A 31 39.97 13.71 -3.42
CA GLY A 31 41.01 12.72 -3.20
C GLY A 31 40.83 11.75 -2.04
N THR A 32 39.68 11.70 -1.35
CA THR A 32 39.43 10.57 -0.43
C THR A 32 38.45 9.59 -1.06
N PRO A 33 38.82 8.29 -1.19
CA PRO A 33 37.86 7.26 -1.59
C PRO A 33 36.70 7.24 -0.58
N ALA A 34 35.46 7.29 -1.09
CA ALA A 34 34.29 7.12 -0.23
C ALA A 34 34.42 5.79 0.54
N PRO A 35 34.06 5.77 1.85
CA PRO A 35 34.00 4.51 2.57
C PRO A 35 33.04 3.58 1.84
N GLN A 36 33.51 2.39 1.46
CA GLN A 36 32.64 1.32 0.93
C GLN A 36 31.59 1.06 2.00
N ALA A 37 30.34 1.39 1.69
CA ALA A 37 29.18 1.06 2.50
C ALA A 37 29.11 -0.48 2.59
N GLY A 38 29.51 -1.00 3.74
CA GLY A 38 29.21 -2.39 4.10
C GLY A 38 27.69 -2.58 4.02
N TYR A 39 27.26 -3.72 3.48
CA TYR A 39 25.88 -4.16 3.50
C TYR A 39 25.41 -4.33 4.94
N GLY A 40 24.91 -3.26 5.58
CA GLY A 40 24.48 -3.30 6.96
C GLY A 40 23.78 -2.02 7.35
N GLN A 41 22.49 -2.12 7.53
CA GLN A 41 21.52 -1.18 8.09
C GLN A 41 21.43 0.20 7.43
N PRO A 42 20.25 0.59 6.91
CA PRO A 42 19.98 1.95 6.52
C PRO A 42 20.08 2.86 7.75
N ALA A 43 20.88 3.92 7.65
CA ALA A 43 20.93 4.96 8.65
C ALA A 43 19.52 5.52 8.89
N ALA A 44 19.13 5.68 10.17
CA ALA A 44 17.88 6.33 10.53
C ALA A 44 17.84 7.74 9.90
N PRO A 45 16.74 8.16 9.27
CA PRO A 45 16.64 9.48 8.67
C PRO A 45 16.75 10.54 9.76
N GLY A 46 17.68 11.47 9.59
CA GLY A 46 17.72 12.70 10.37
C GLY A 46 16.46 13.55 10.13
N PRO A 47 16.08 14.45 11.04
CA PRO A 47 14.88 15.26 10.88
C PRO A 47 14.97 16.11 9.60
N GLY A 48 14.11 15.82 8.60
CA GLY A 48 13.94 16.57 7.37
C GLY A 48 14.69 16.05 6.13
N GLY A 49 15.39 14.92 6.19
CA GLY A 49 16.08 14.34 5.04
C GLY A 49 15.12 13.57 4.12
N TYR A 50 15.00 13.96 2.85
CA TYR A 50 14.41 13.13 1.79
C TYR A 50 15.21 11.82 1.71
N VAL A 51 14.60 10.72 2.13
CA VAL A 51 15.16 9.39 1.89
C VAL A 51 14.69 8.96 0.51
N PRO A 52 15.59 8.81 -0.48
CA PRO A 52 15.21 8.26 -1.77
C PRO A 52 14.47 6.92 -1.58
N ASP A 53 13.51 6.61 -2.43
CA ASP A 53 12.79 5.34 -2.45
C ASP A 53 13.77 4.16 -2.47
N GLN A 54 14.10 3.64 -1.29
CA GLN A 54 14.92 2.44 -1.17
C GLN A 54 14.02 1.21 -1.36
N PRO A 55 14.51 0.13 -1.96
CA PRO A 55 13.76 -1.12 -2.08
C PRO A 55 13.20 -1.55 -0.72
N GLY A 56 11.88 -1.79 -0.65
CA GLY A 56 11.21 -2.18 0.59
C GLY A 56 10.80 -1.02 1.51
N TYR A 57 11.00 0.24 1.09
CA TYR A 57 10.57 1.43 1.85
C TYR A 57 9.73 2.36 0.99
N TYR A 58 8.85 3.09 1.63
CA TYR A 58 8.04 4.13 1.02
C TYR A 58 7.82 5.27 2.04
N MET A 59 8.24 6.49 1.71
CA MET A 59 8.20 7.68 2.58
C MET A 59 8.79 7.42 3.97
N GLY A 60 9.93 6.71 4.05
CA GLY A 60 10.60 6.36 5.30
C GLY A 60 9.93 5.25 6.12
N ARG A 61 8.88 4.62 5.60
CA ARG A 61 8.13 3.52 6.25
C ARG A 61 8.41 2.20 5.56
N THR A 62 8.56 1.14 6.34
CA THR A 62 8.78 -0.21 5.83
C THR A 62 7.56 -0.72 5.07
N LEU A 63 7.78 -1.34 3.91
CA LEU A 63 6.75 -2.01 3.15
C LEU A 63 6.56 -3.45 3.60
N ALA A 64 5.30 -3.90 3.68
CA ALA A 64 4.97 -5.28 4.00
C ALA A 64 5.61 -6.25 3.00
N ASN A 65 6.28 -7.27 3.51
CA ASN A 65 6.84 -8.34 2.69
C ASN A 65 5.74 -9.30 2.20
N TRP A 66 6.09 -10.16 1.24
CA TRP A 66 5.13 -11.09 0.65
C TRP A 66 4.50 -12.06 1.67
N PRO A 67 5.25 -12.73 2.57
CA PRO A 67 4.66 -13.62 3.59
C PRO A 67 3.67 -12.91 4.52
N GLN A 68 3.96 -11.67 4.93
CA GLN A 68 3.03 -10.88 5.75
C GLN A 68 1.70 -10.62 5.02
N ARG A 69 1.76 -10.29 3.72
CA ARG A 69 0.55 -10.08 2.91
C ARG A 69 -0.27 -11.36 2.75
N VAL A 70 0.40 -12.49 2.49
CA VAL A 70 -0.25 -13.80 2.41
C VAL A 70 -0.87 -14.18 3.74
N GLY A 71 -0.15 -14.02 4.86
CA GLY A 71 -0.67 -14.30 6.20
C GLY A 71 -1.92 -13.48 6.51
N ALA A 72 -1.91 -12.17 6.22
CA ALA A 72 -3.08 -11.32 6.41
C ALA A 72 -4.28 -11.78 5.55
N TYR A 73 -4.03 -12.16 4.30
CA TYR A 73 -5.08 -12.67 3.41
C TYR A 73 -5.67 -13.98 3.93
N LEU A 74 -4.83 -14.91 4.40
CA LEU A 74 -5.29 -16.20 4.96
C LEU A 74 -6.16 -16.00 6.19
N ILE A 75 -5.80 -15.09 7.10
CA ILE A 75 -6.62 -14.76 8.27
C ILE A 75 -7.98 -14.21 7.83
N ASP A 76 -8.00 -13.25 6.90
CA ASP A 76 -9.24 -12.68 6.35
C ASP A 76 -10.14 -13.76 5.72
N TYR A 77 -9.52 -14.66 4.93
CA TYR A 77 -10.20 -15.76 4.26
C TYR A 77 -10.80 -16.75 5.25
N LEU A 78 -10.02 -17.18 6.25
CA LEU A 78 -10.49 -18.13 7.27
C LEU A 78 -11.68 -17.58 8.03
N ILE A 79 -11.65 -16.32 8.45
CA ILE A 79 -12.77 -15.67 9.15
C ILE A 79 -14.03 -15.66 8.27
N ALA A 80 -13.91 -15.24 7.01
CA ALA A 80 -15.02 -15.15 6.09
C ALA A 80 -15.56 -16.56 5.69
N ALA A 81 -14.71 -17.59 5.71
CA ALA A 81 -15.07 -18.95 5.33
C ALA A 81 -15.88 -19.71 6.41
N ILE A 82 -15.86 -19.28 7.68
CA ILE A 82 -16.52 -19.99 8.79
C ILE A 82 -18.00 -20.30 8.49
N PRO A 83 -18.87 -19.33 8.12
CA PRO A 83 -20.28 -19.65 7.87
C PRO A 83 -20.45 -20.56 6.65
N ALA A 84 -19.65 -20.38 5.59
CA ALA A 84 -19.71 -21.25 4.41
C ALA A 84 -19.29 -22.68 4.75
N PHE A 85 -18.29 -22.87 5.62
CA PHE A 85 -17.87 -24.19 6.10
C PHE A 85 -18.99 -24.86 6.91
N LEU A 86 -19.71 -24.12 7.77
CA LEU A 86 -20.86 -24.61 8.47
C LEU A 86 -21.98 -25.05 7.49
N ALA A 87 -22.18 -24.31 6.39
CA ALA A 87 -23.11 -24.70 5.35
C ALA A 87 -22.71 -26.04 4.70
N VAL A 88 -21.42 -26.25 4.43
CA VAL A 88 -20.92 -27.53 3.91
C VAL A 88 -21.19 -28.68 4.88
N LEU A 89 -20.96 -28.47 6.18
CA LEU A 89 -21.22 -29.49 7.21
C LEU A 89 -22.69 -29.89 7.29
N LEU A 90 -23.65 -29.00 7.02
CA LEU A 90 -25.09 -29.33 6.98
C LEU A 90 -25.43 -30.37 5.90
N PHE A 91 -24.64 -30.42 4.82
CA PHE A 91 -24.86 -31.35 3.71
C PHE A 91 -23.96 -32.58 3.76
N SER A 92 -22.91 -32.58 4.59
CA SER A 92 -21.97 -33.71 4.68
C SER A 92 -22.55 -34.99 5.30
N GLY A 93 -23.70 -34.88 5.96
CA GLY A 93 -24.42 -36.01 6.57
C GLY A 93 -25.62 -36.54 5.74
N THR A 94 -25.83 -36.04 4.51
CA THR A 94 -26.89 -36.52 3.63
C THR A 94 -26.38 -37.71 2.80
N ASP A 95 -27.22 -38.75 2.65
CA ASP A 95 -26.85 -39.91 1.83
C ASP A 95 -26.67 -39.53 0.36
N PRO A 96 -25.74 -40.19 -0.38
CA PRO A 96 -25.55 -39.93 -1.81
C PRO A 96 -26.86 -40.20 -2.57
N GLY A 97 -27.39 -39.14 -3.18
CA GLY A 97 -28.66 -39.21 -3.94
C GLY A 97 -29.87 -38.63 -3.22
N GLU A 98 -29.80 -38.30 -1.94
CA GLU A 98 -30.84 -37.57 -1.25
C GLU A 98 -30.73 -36.06 -1.51
N THR A 99 -31.86 -35.42 -1.82
CA THR A 99 -31.93 -33.97 -1.89
C THR A 99 -32.08 -33.38 -0.51
N PRO A 100 -31.26 -32.40 -0.10
CA PRO A 100 -31.43 -31.74 1.19
C PRO A 100 -32.82 -31.14 1.32
N SER A 101 -33.38 -31.14 2.55
CA SER A 101 -34.65 -30.49 2.80
C SER A 101 -34.63 -29.02 2.40
N ALA A 102 -35.77 -28.48 1.98
CA ALA A 102 -35.86 -27.04 1.62
C ALA A 102 -35.39 -26.13 2.76
N GLY A 103 -35.60 -26.52 4.02
CA GLY A 103 -35.13 -25.80 5.19
C GLY A 103 -33.62 -25.81 5.32
N ALA A 104 -32.97 -26.96 5.12
CA ALA A 104 -31.51 -27.05 5.12
C ALA A 104 -30.89 -26.21 3.98
N GLY A 105 -31.50 -26.26 2.79
CA GLY A 105 -31.07 -25.42 1.64
C GLY A 105 -31.15 -23.93 1.95
N LEU A 106 -32.24 -23.46 2.57
CA LEU A 106 -32.39 -22.06 2.96
C LEU A 106 -31.32 -21.63 3.99
N VAL A 107 -31.08 -22.46 5.01
CA VAL A 107 -30.07 -22.18 6.05
C VAL A 107 -28.68 -22.08 5.41
N ALA A 108 -28.32 -23.04 4.55
CA ALA A 108 -27.02 -22.98 3.85
C ALA A 108 -26.89 -21.73 2.98
N PHE A 109 -27.94 -21.35 2.25
CA PHE A 109 -27.95 -20.12 1.45
C PHE A 109 -27.71 -18.90 2.32
N LEU A 110 -28.35 -18.77 3.47
CA LEU A 110 -28.16 -17.67 4.41
C LEU A 110 -26.74 -17.66 4.99
N LEU A 111 -26.12 -18.82 5.23
CA LEU A 111 -24.74 -18.93 5.68
C LEU A 111 -23.75 -18.48 4.59
N TYR A 112 -23.99 -18.83 3.32
CA TYR A 112 -23.17 -18.30 2.20
C TYR A 112 -23.32 -16.79 2.04
N LEU A 113 -24.53 -16.24 2.16
CA LEU A 113 -24.74 -14.79 2.15
C LEU A 113 -24.02 -14.10 3.32
N THR A 114 -24.01 -14.74 4.49
CA THR A 114 -23.27 -14.23 5.66
C THR A 114 -21.76 -14.20 5.39
N SER A 115 -21.19 -15.26 4.82
CA SER A 115 -19.78 -15.30 4.41
C SER A 115 -19.43 -14.17 3.43
N LEU A 116 -20.28 -13.98 2.42
CA LEU A 116 -20.13 -12.90 1.45
C LEU A 116 -20.21 -11.52 2.12
N GLY A 117 -21.17 -11.32 3.02
CA GLY A 117 -21.32 -10.09 3.80
C GLY A 117 -20.10 -9.79 4.67
N ILE A 118 -19.57 -10.78 5.38
CA ILE A 118 -18.35 -10.67 6.18
C ILE A 118 -17.18 -10.28 5.28
N TRP A 119 -17.03 -10.93 4.13
CA TRP A 119 -15.94 -10.64 3.19
C TRP A 119 -16.02 -9.20 2.66
N ILE A 120 -17.19 -8.76 2.19
CA ILE A 120 -17.41 -7.38 1.70
C ILE A 120 -17.16 -6.36 2.81
N TYR A 121 -17.71 -6.58 3.99
CA TYR A 121 -17.53 -5.68 5.13
C TYR A 121 -16.04 -5.52 5.47
N ASN A 122 -15.32 -6.62 5.64
CA ASN A 122 -13.92 -6.61 6.06
C ASN A 122 -13.00 -5.99 4.98
N ARG A 123 -13.17 -6.41 3.72
CA ARG A 123 -12.23 -6.04 2.66
C ARG A 123 -12.60 -4.76 1.89
N ALA A 124 -13.88 -4.41 1.82
CA ALA A 124 -14.27 -3.16 1.19
C ALA A 124 -14.52 -2.07 2.22
N ILE A 125 -15.42 -2.29 3.18
CA ILE A 125 -15.86 -1.21 4.07
C ILE A 125 -14.80 -0.90 5.14
N LEU A 126 -14.40 -1.92 5.93
CA LEU A 126 -13.44 -1.73 7.02
C LEU A 126 -12.08 -1.30 6.48
N MET A 127 -11.50 -2.06 5.54
CA MET A 127 -10.21 -1.73 4.93
C MET A 127 -10.26 -0.40 4.18
N GLY A 128 -11.38 -0.05 3.55
CA GLY A 128 -11.54 1.22 2.86
C GLY A 128 -11.51 2.43 3.79
N ARG A 129 -11.99 2.28 5.03
CA ARG A 129 -12.02 3.36 6.04
C ARG A 129 -10.71 3.46 6.83
N THR A 130 -10.13 2.33 7.18
CA THR A 130 -8.98 2.25 8.10
C THR A 130 -7.65 1.97 7.41
N GLY A 131 -7.68 1.48 6.16
CA GLY A 131 -6.53 0.90 5.49
C GLY A 131 -6.23 -0.53 5.94
N GLN A 132 -7.01 -1.10 6.86
CA GLN A 132 -6.73 -2.39 7.49
C GLN A 132 -7.97 -3.31 7.43
N SER A 133 -7.79 -4.52 6.91
CA SER A 133 -8.69 -5.65 7.17
C SER A 133 -8.33 -6.29 8.51
N TRP A 134 -9.14 -7.19 9.04
CA TRP A 134 -8.83 -7.90 10.28
C TRP A 134 -7.49 -8.63 10.22
N GLY A 135 -7.20 -9.35 9.13
CA GLY A 135 -5.91 -10.01 8.95
C GLY A 135 -4.74 -9.03 8.90
N LYS A 136 -4.95 -7.86 8.29
CA LYS A 136 -3.93 -6.79 8.30
C LYS A 136 -3.74 -6.17 9.68
N GLN A 137 -4.81 -6.02 10.46
CA GLN A 137 -4.71 -5.53 11.84
C GLN A 137 -3.87 -6.46 12.70
N VAL A 138 -4.10 -7.78 12.61
CA VAL A 138 -3.34 -8.80 13.36
C VAL A 138 -1.85 -8.75 13.05
N LEU A 139 -1.48 -8.44 11.80
CA LEU A 139 -0.08 -8.39 11.35
C LEU A 139 0.48 -6.96 11.28
N ASN A 140 -0.22 -5.96 11.83
CA ASN A 140 0.16 -4.56 11.81
C ASN A 140 0.48 -4.05 10.38
N LEU A 141 -0.38 -4.37 9.42
CA LEU A 141 -0.26 -3.94 8.04
C LEU A 141 -1.30 -2.88 7.70
N ARG A 142 -0.96 -1.95 6.82
CA ARG A 142 -1.89 -0.91 6.34
C ARG A 142 -1.79 -0.68 4.85
N LEU A 143 -2.90 -0.77 4.14
CA LEU A 143 -3.04 -0.41 2.73
C LEU A 143 -3.30 1.09 2.60
N VAL A 144 -2.46 1.78 1.84
CA VAL A 144 -2.56 3.23 1.64
C VAL A 144 -2.38 3.60 0.16
N ARG A 145 -2.95 4.73 -0.23
CA ARG A 145 -2.67 5.36 -1.52
C ARG A 145 -1.28 5.99 -1.51
N MET A 146 -0.57 5.86 -2.62
CA MET A 146 0.76 6.48 -2.75
C MET A 146 0.69 8.01 -2.84
N ALA A 147 -0.44 8.59 -3.27
CA ALA A 147 -0.57 10.03 -3.45
C ALA A 147 -0.52 10.81 -2.13
N ASP A 148 -1.10 10.26 -1.06
CA ASP A 148 -1.32 10.98 0.20
C ASP A 148 -1.14 10.12 1.47
N GLY A 149 -0.83 8.84 1.33
CA GLY A 149 -0.67 7.92 2.45
C GLY A 149 -1.97 7.59 3.18
N GLN A 150 -3.13 7.95 2.62
CA GLN A 150 -4.45 7.74 3.24
C GLN A 150 -5.12 6.44 2.77
N PRO A 151 -6.10 5.93 3.53
CA PRO A 151 -6.94 4.81 3.08
C PRO A 151 -7.68 5.15 1.78
N MET A 152 -7.94 4.11 0.96
CA MET A 152 -8.48 4.30 -0.39
C MET A 152 -9.97 4.64 -0.46
N GLY A 153 -10.74 4.35 0.60
CA GLY A 153 -12.20 4.30 0.55
C GLY A 153 -12.75 2.94 0.06
N GLY A 154 -14.00 2.64 0.46
CA GLY A 154 -14.57 1.29 0.28
C GLY A 154 -14.71 0.87 -1.18
N GLY A 155 -15.21 1.74 -2.04
CA GLY A 155 -15.38 1.43 -3.47
C GLY A 155 -14.07 1.14 -4.18
N MET A 156 -13.01 1.88 -3.86
CA MET A 156 -11.68 1.66 -4.44
C MET A 156 -11.03 0.38 -3.89
N CYS A 157 -11.24 0.04 -2.61
CA CYS A 157 -10.81 -1.25 -2.08
C CYS A 157 -11.50 -2.42 -2.77
N PHE A 158 -12.81 -2.32 -3.00
CA PHE A 158 -13.56 -3.32 -3.75
C PHE A 158 -13.06 -3.45 -5.18
N LEU A 159 -12.86 -2.34 -5.88
CA LEU A 159 -12.30 -2.34 -7.24
C LEU A 159 -10.90 -2.98 -7.27
N ARG A 160 -10.05 -2.67 -6.29
CA ARG A 160 -8.73 -3.30 -6.17
C ARG A 160 -8.83 -4.82 -6.00
N ASP A 161 -9.78 -5.30 -5.20
CA ASP A 161 -10.01 -6.74 -5.04
C ASP A 161 -10.50 -7.40 -6.34
N LEU A 162 -11.32 -6.72 -7.14
CA LEU A 162 -11.66 -7.19 -8.49
C LEU A 162 -10.44 -7.20 -9.43
N LEU A 163 -9.59 -6.19 -9.36
CA LEU A 163 -8.37 -6.12 -10.18
C LEU A 163 -7.34 -7.21 -9.84
N HIS A 164 -7.47 -7.90 -8.71
CA HIS A 164 -6.66 -9.10 -8.43
C HIS A 164 -6.89 -10.24 -9.45
N ILE A 165 -7.93 -10.17 -10.28
CA ILE A 165 -8.08 -11.05 -11.45
C ILE A 165 -6.86 -10.90 -12.37
N ILE A 166 -6.34 -9.68 -12.54
CA ILE A 166 -5.15 -9.40 -13.36
C ILE A 166 -3.88 -10.04 -12.75
N ASP A 167 -3.82 -10.15 -11.42
CA ASP A 167 -2.73 -10.85 -10.74
C ASP A 167 -2.79 -12.37 -10.96
N ALA A 168 -3.99 -12.92 -11.14
CA ALA A 168 -4.21 -14.36 -11.35
C ALA A 168 -4.02 -14.79 -12.81
N LEU A 169 -4.42 -13.96 -13.78
CA LEU A 169 -4.42 -14.30 -15.22
C LEU A 169 -3.06 -14.83 -15.72
N PRO A 170 -1.89 -14.21 -15.42
CA PRO A 170 -0.60 -14.74 -15.82
C PRO A 170 -0.09 -15.79 -14.83
N CYS A 171 -0.83 -16.88 -14.62
CA CYS A 171 -0.45 -17.97 -13.74
C CYS A 171 -0.09 -17.51 -12.32
N TYR A 172 -0.88 -16.60 -11.74
CA TYR A 172 -0.67 -16.00 -10.41
C TYR A 172 0.63 -15.20 -10.24
N LEU A 173 1.33 -14.87 -11.34
CA LEU A 173 2.60 -14.14 -11.30
C LEU A 173 2.45 -12.77 -10.63
N GLY A 174 1.30 -12.08 -10.81
CA GLY A 174 1.02 -10.81 -10.16
C GLY A 174 1.02 -10.88 -8.65
N TYR A 175 0.54 -11.98 -8.07
CA TYR A 175 0.61 -12.21 -6.60
C TYR A 175 2.02 -12.50 -6.10
N LEU A 176 2.90 -13.06 -6.93
CA LEU A 176 4.31 -13.32 -6.59
C LEU A 176 5.19 -12.08 -6.82
N TRP A 177 4.72 -11.13 -7.64
CA TRP A 177 5.48 -9.95 -8.05
C TRP A 177 6.08 -9.16 -6.87
N PRO A 178 5.41 -8.99 -5.71
CA PRO A 178 5.96 -8.30 -4.54
C PRO A 178 7.26 -8.87 -3.97
N ILE A 179 7.64 -10.09 -4.34
CA ILE A 179 8.88 -10.74 -3.84
C ILE A 179 10.11 -9.98 -4.33
N TRP A 180 10.09 -9.52 -5.58
CA TRP A 180 11.23 -8.85 -6.24
C TRP A 180 10.95 -7.40 -6.63
N ASP A 181 9.72 -6.93 -6.49
CA ASP A 181 9.38 -5.54 -6.79
C ASP A 181 9.93 -4.59 -5.71
N ALA A 182 10.59 -3.50 -6.14
CA ALA A 182 11.18 -2.53 -5.22
C ALA A 182 10.14 -1.91 -4.25
N ARG A 183 8.91 -1.72 -4.70
CA ARG A 183 7.78 -1.21 -3.90
C ARG A 183 6.89 -2.31 -3.35
N ARG A 184 7.27 -3.58 -3.53
CA ARG A 184 6.52 -4.76 -3.09
C ARG A 184 5.06 -4.72 -3.50
N GLN A 185 4.78 -4.26 -4.72
CA GLN A 185 3.42 -4.11 -5.27
C GLN A 185 3.05 -5.32 -6.12
N THR A 186 1.77 -5.75 -6.03
CA THR A 186 1.13 -6.62 -7.03
C THR A 186 0.78 -5.81 -8.28
N PHE A 187 0.30 -6.43 -9.36
CA PHE A 187 -0.16 -5.68 -10.52
C PHE A 187 -1.37 -4.81 -10.20
N SER A 188 -2.32 -5.33 -9.41
CA SER A 188 -3.45 -4.54 -8.91
C SER A 188 -3.00 -3.36 -8.05
N ASP A 189 -1.98 -3.51 -7.19
CA ASP A 189 -1.40 -2.41 -6.43
C ASP A 189 -0.82 -1.32 -7.35
N LYS A 190 -0.12 -1.73 -8.42
CA LYS A 190 0.47 -0.79 -9.38
C LYS A 190 -0.59 0.00 -10.13
N ILE A 191 -1.66 -0.68 -10.59
CA ILE A 191 -2.78 -0.04 -11.29
C ILE A 191 -3.49 0.97 -10.38
N MET A 192 -3.67 0.62 -9.11
CA MET A 192 -4.38 1.44 -8.13
C MET A 192 -3.49 2.46 -7.41
N ASN A 193 -2.18 2.52 -7.74
CA ASN A 193 -1.20 3.37 -7.06
C ASN A 193 -1.24 3.23 -5.53
N THR A 194 -1.16 2.00 -5.05
CA THR A 194 -1.22 1.68 -3.62
C THR A 194 -0.01 0.91 -3.16
N VAL A 195 0.28 1.00 -1.86
CA VAL A 195 1.29 0.19 -1.18
C VAL A 195 0.73 -0.34 0.14
N VAL A 196 1.30 -1.44 0.62
CA VAL A 196 1.01 -1.97 1.95
C VAL A 196 2.20 -1.70 2.85
N LEU A 197 1.98 -0.90 3.88
CA LEU A 197 2.97 -0.58 4.90
C LEU A 197 2.99 -1.67 5.98
N SER A 198 4.14 -1.88 6.60
CA SER A 198 4.30 -2.61 7.85
C SER A 198 4.46 -1.60 8.98
N GLU A 199 3.58 -1.65 9.99
CA GLU A 199 3.54 -0.72 11.13
C GLU A 199 4.13 -1.32 12.41
N GLY A 200 4.72 -2.53 12.32
CA GLY A 200 5.35 -3.24 13.42
C GLY A 200 6.82 -3.51 13.20
#